data_ace95fb1dc278d096b3bd1216c7442d7
#
_entry.id   ace95fb1dc278d096b3bd1216c7442d7
#
_cell.length_a   1.000
_cell.length_b   1.000
_cell.length_c   1.000
_cell.angle_alpha   90.00
_cell.angle_beta   90.00
_cell.angle_gamma   90.00
#
_symmetry.space_group_name_H-M   'P 1'
#
loop_
_entity.id
_entity.type
_entity.pdbx_description
1 polymer ?
#
loop_
_entity_poly.entity_id
_entity_poly.type
_entity_poly.pdbx_seq_one_letter_code
_entity_poly.pdbx_strand_id
1 'polypeptide(L)'
;SAGSDYKTVSGELNQVMKTLIEPEFDGLFRVSSEDTGISVKNFQFDRYCTLLEGLTKMLKSVGYRLQIRLIKEQDEPCYILIEAVPIIDYSAQIELSQDSRMNFTMDDKQNGVNHLVVTGKGEMQERNIFHLYVQKDGSIGKTQYYKGLNEISAVYENTSTETAELEKTSAEQL
;
A
#
# COMPACT_ATOMS: atom_id res chain seq x y z
N SER A 1 1.02 23.01 -12.17
CA SER A 1 1.48 23.25 -10.79
C SER A 1 2.59 22.26 -10.52
N ALA A 2 3.74 22.74 -10.07
CA ALA A 2 4.84 21.90 -9.65
C ALA A 2 4.32 20.94 -8.58
N GLY A 3 4.29 19.63 -8.87
CA GLY A 3 3.83 18.61 -7.94
C GLY A 3 4.73 18.63 -6.71
N SER A 4 4.15 18.65 -5.53
CA SER A 4 4.94 18.47 -4.31
C SER A 4 5.55 17.07 -4.37
N ASP A 5 6.85 16.95 -4.07
CA ASP A 5 7.58 15.68 -4.12
C ASP A 5 7.02 14.63 -3.15
N TYR A 6 6.22 15.05 -2.17
CA TYR A 6 5.62 14.20 -1.15
C TYR A 6 4.16 14.56 -0.91
N LYS A 7 3.34 13.55 -0.67
CA LYS A 7 1.96 13.74 -0.22
C LYS A 7 1.93 13.90 1.30
N THR A 8 1.41 15.03 1.78
CA THR A 8 1.25 15.31 3.21
C THR A 8 -0.22 15.38 3.54
N VAL A 9 -0.63 14.81 4.67
CA VAL A 9 -2.01 14.79 5.13
C VAL A 9 -2.14 15.26 6.56
N SER A 10 -3.29 15.84 6.88
CA SER A 10 -3.68 16.24 8.23
C SER A 10 -5.16 16.04 8.40
N GLY A 11 -5.61 15.61 9.57
CA GLY A 11 -7.01 15.43 9.87
C GLY A 11 -7.27 14.20 10.73
N GLU A 12 -8.54 13.96 11.00
CA GLU A 12 -9.03 12.76 11.68
C GLU A 12 -8.74 11.50 10.81
N LEU A 13 -8.43 10.37 11.47
CA LEU A 13 -7.89 9.18 10.80
C LEU A 13 -8.82 8.62 9.70
N ASN A 14 -10.09 8.39 10.02
CA ASN A 14 -11.05 7.84 9.06
C ASN A 14 -11.34 8.83 7.94
N GLN A 15 -11.39 10.13 8.22
CA GLN A 15 -11.58 11.17 7.20
C GLN A 15 -10.40 11.24 6.22
N VAL A 16 -9.18 11.15 6.74
CA VAL A 16 -7.98 11.11 5.90
C VAL A 16 -8.00 9.86 5.02
N MET A 17 -8.27 8.69 5.59
CA MET A 17 -8.38 7.45 4.82
C MET A 17 -9.47 7.51 3.74
N LYS A 18 -10.63 8.09 4.08
CA LYS A 18 -11.75 8.26 3.14
C LYS A 18 -11.34 9.05 1.90
N THR A 19 -10.66 10.17 2.08
CA THR A 19 -10.18 11.01 0.97
C THR A 19 -9.13 10.34 0.09
N LEU A 20 -8.42 9.33 0.62
CA LEU A 20 -7.37 8.62 -0.08
C LEU A 20 -7.85 7.33 -0.76
N ILE A 21 -8.87 6.67 -0.20
CA ILE A 21 -9.30 5.34 -0.64
C ILE A 21 -10.51 5.43 -1.57
N GLU A 22 -11.58 6.09 -1.14
CA GLU A 22 -12.86 6.03 -1.86
C GLU A 22 -12.79 6.52 -3.32
N PRO A 23 -12.02 7.58 -3.66
CA PRO A 23 -11.93 8.03 -5.05
C PRO A 23 -11.27 7.03 -6.02
N GLU A 24 -10.47 6.09 -5.49
CA GLU A 24 -9.67 5.17 -6.30
C GLU A 24 -10.41 3.85 -6.64
N PHE A 25 -11.50 3.52 -5.93
CA PHE A 25 -12.04 2.15 -5.95
C PHE A 25 -13.57 2.05 -6.20
N ASP A 26 -14.17 3.03 -6.83
CA ASP A 26 -15.55 3.02 -7.34
C ASP A 26 -16.60 2.33 -6.42
N GLY A 27 -16.56 2.63 -5.12
CA GLY A 27 -17.53 2.16 -4.12
C GLY A 27 -17.32 0.74 -3.59
N LEU A 28 -16.36 -0.03 -4.09
CA LEU A 28 -16.02 -1.34 -3.52
C LEU A 28 -15.46 -1.21 -2.10
N PHE A 29 -14.65 -0.19 -1.86
CA PHE A 29 -14.11 0.12 -0.55
C PHE A 29 -14.87 1.32 0.03
N ARG A 30 -15.35 1.17 1.25
CA ARG A 30 -15.97 2.24 2.03
C ARG A 30 -15.20 2.42 3.32
N VAL A 31 -14.95 3.67 3.72
CA VAL A 31 -14.29 3.97 4.98
C VAL A 31 -15.31 4.33 6.02
N SER A 32 -15.12 3.85 7.26
CA SER A 32 -16.01 4.18 8.37
C SER A 32 -16.16 5.69 8.55
N SER A 33 -17.38 6.14 8.80
CA SER A 33 -17.67 7.54 9.14
C SER A 33 -17.54 7.84 10.64
N GLU A 34 -17.21 6.83 11.45
CA GLU A 34 -17.00 7.02 12.88
C GLU A 34 -15.75 7.85 13.15
N ASP A 35 -15.87 8.82 14.05
CA ASP A 35 -14.75 9.65 14.49
C ASP A 35 -13.92 8.87 15.51
N THR A 36 -12.65 8.64 15.22
CA THR A 36 -11.73 7.96 16.14
C THR A 36 -11.28 8.85 17.30
N GLY A 37 -11.57 10.16 17.25
CA GLY A 37 -11.08 11.17 18.20
C GLY A 37 -9.59 11.45 18.06
N ILE A 38 -8.90 10.83 17.11
CA ILE A 38 -7.47 10.99 16.87
C ILE A 38 -7.22 11.59 15.49
N SER A 39 -6.27 12.51 15.45
CA SER A 39 -5.88 13.20 14.21
C SER A 39 -4.38 13.14 14.00
N VAL A 40 -3.97 13.03 12.75
CA VAL A 40 -2.58 13.24 12.33
C VAL A 40 -2.36 14.69 11.89
N LYS A 41 -1.15 15.20 12.10
CA LYS A 41 -0.75 16.55 11.67
C LYS A 41 0.47 16.44 10.77
N ASN A 42 0.36 16.98 9.56
CA ASN A 42 1.45 17.03 8.58
C ASN A 42 2.16 15.68 8.40
N PHE A 43 1.41 14.58 8.42
CA PHE A 43 1.99 13.27 8.16
C PHE A 43 2.39 13.19 6.69
N GLN A 44 3.67 12.94 6.44
CA GLN A 44 4.24 12.85 5.12
C GLN A 44 4.38 11.38 4.71
N PHE A 45 3.77 11.02 3.57
CA PHE A 45 3.93 9.69 2.98
C PHE A 45 5.31 9.55 2.36
N ASP A 46 5.87 8.36 2.42
CA ASP A 46 7.11 8.03 1.73
C ASP A 46 6.88 8.12 0.21
N ARG A 47 7.93 8.50 -0.50
CA ARG A 47 7.89 8.54 -1.97
C ARG A 47 7.78 7.12 -2.50
N TYR A 48 6.89 6.91 -3.48
CA TYR A 48 6.64 5.59 -4.11
C TYR A 48 6.20 4.47 -3.17
N CYS A 49 5.58 4.77 -2.04
CA CYS A 49 4.92 3.75 -1.22
C CYS A 49 3.56 3.38 -1.80
N THR A 50 3.13 2.14 -1.56
CA THR A 50 1.74 1.77 -1.83
C THR A 50 0.80 2.48 -0.85
N LEU A 51 -0.48 2.62 -1.23
CA LEU A 51 -1.48 3.23 -0.34
C LEU A 51 -1.58 2.46 0.99
N LEU A 52 -1.54 1.13 0.95
CA LEU A 52 -1.60 0.27 2.14
C LEU A 52 -0.40 0.49 3.07
N GLU A 53 0.82 0.54 2.53
CA GLU A 53 2.02 0.81 3.34
C GLU A 53 1.97 2.19 3.98
N GLY A 54 1.63 3.21 3.19
CA GLY A 54 1.54 4.57 3.68
C GLY A 54 0.50 4.74 4.79
N LEU A 55 -0.71 4.18 4.61
CA LEU A 55 -1.76 4.19 5.62
C LEU A 55 -1.37 3.39 6.87
N THR A 56 -0.75 2.22 6.70
CA THR A 56 -0.29 1.41 7.83
C THR A 56 0.75 2.16 8.66
N LYS A 57 1.70 2.84 8.00
CA LYS A 57 2.71 3.65 8.68
C LYS A 57 2.09 4.85 9.40
N MET A 58 1.14 5.52 8.76
CA MET A 58 0.39 6.63 9.34
C MET A 58 -0.35 6.21 10.61
N LEU A 59 -1.13 5.15 10.53
CA LEU A 59 -1.92 4.65 11.66
C LEU A 59 -1.03 4.18 12.82
N LYS A 60 0.04 3.44 12.52
CA LYS A 60 1.01 2.99 13.54
C LYS A 60 1.66 4.14 14.29
N SER A 61 1.89 5.29 13.63
CA SER A 61 2.50 6.45 14.28
C SER A 61 1.66 7.05 15.41
N VAL A 62 0.36 6.74 15.42
CA VAL A 62 -0.59 7.19 16.46
C VAL A 62 -1.19 6.05 17.26
N GLY A 63 -0.60 4.85 17.20
CA GLY A 63 -1.06 3.67 17.96
C GLY A 63 -2.31 3.01 17.40
N TYR A 64 -2.62 3.21 16.12
CA TYR A 64 -3.75 2.62 15.42
C TYR A 64 -3.30 1.61 14.36
N ARG A 65 -4.22 0.77 13.93
CA ARG A 65 -4.05 -0.18 12.82
C ARG A 65 -5.23 -0.14 11.87
N LEU A 66 -5.01 -0.58 10.66
CA LEU A 66 -6.06 -0.77 9.68
C LEU A 66 -6.87 -2.02 10.01
N GLN A 67 -8.19 -1.93 10.00
CA GLN A 67 -9.11 -3.04 10.04
C GLN A 67 -9.90 -3.08 8.75
N ILE A 68 -9.98 -4.27 8.14
CA ILE A 68 -10.65 -4.50 6.86
C ILE A 68 -11.69 -5.60 7.08
N ARG A 69 -12.95 -5.33 6.75
CA ARG A 69 -14.07 -6.28 6.90
C ARG A 69 -14.93 -6.32 5.65
N LEU A 70 -15.31 -7.51 5.20
CA LEU A 70 -16.34 -7.67 4.19
C LEU A 70 -17.72 -7.49 4.84
N ILE A 71 -18.49 -6.56 4.32
CA ILE A 71 -19.86 -6.29 4.77
C ILE A 71 -20.84 -6.74 3.68
N LYS A 72 -21.86 -7.48 4.11
CA LYS A 72 -22.99 -7.88 3.29
C LYS A 72 -24.26 -7.40 3.98
N GLU A 73 -24.94 -6.44 3.39
CA GLU A 73 -26.25 -5.99 3.80
C GLU A 73 -27.32 -6.67 2.96
N GLN A 74 -28.54 -6.71 3.50
CA GLN A 74 -29.67 -7.28 2.79
C GLN A 74 -30.03 -6.31 1.65
N ASP A 75 -30.15 -6.84 0.42
CA ASP A 75 -30.52 -6.10 -0.79
C ASP A 75 -29.45 -5.09 -1.33
N GLU A 76 -28.22 -5.09 -0.77
CA GLU A 76 -27.11 -4.32 -1.30
C GLU A 76 -25.93 -5.20 -1.78
N PRO A 77 -25.13 -4.73 -2.75
CA PRO A 77 -23.88 -5.38 -3.10
C PRO A 77 -22.93 -5.41 -1.89
N CYS A 78 -22.17 -6.51 -1.76
CA CYS A 78 -21.12 -6.57 -0.74
C CYS A 78 -20.10 -5.46 -0.97
N TYR A 79 -19.62 -4.88 0.13
CA TYR A 79 -18.54 -3.92 0.10
C TYR A 79 -17.49 -4.21 1.17
N ILE A 80 -16.32 -3.64 1.03
CA ILE A 80 -15.22 -3.78 1.99
C ILE A 80 -15.19 -2.53 2.85
N LEU A 81 -15.47 -2.71 4.15
CA LEU A 81 -15.38 -1.64 5.13
C LEU A 81 -13.95 -1.56 5.65
N ILE A 82 -13.39 -0.37 5.63
CA ILE A 82 -12.07 -0.03 6.15
C ILE A 82 -12.24 0.95 7.31
N GLU A 83 -11.56 0.69 8.40
CA GLU A 83 -11.60 1.54 9.59
C GLU A 83 -10.27 1.57 10.33
N ALA A 84 -9.98 2.69 10.98
CA ALA A 84 -8.87 2.81 11.90
C ALA A 84 -9.32 2.33 13.29
N VAL A 85 -8.61 1.34 13.85
CA VAL A 85 -8.87 0.83 15.20
C VAL A 85 -7.60 0.89 16.06
N PRO A 86 -7.72 1.10 17.38
CA PRO A 86 -6.56 1.15 18.25
C PRO A 86 -5.81 -0.19 18.25
N ILE A 87 -4.50 -0.14 18.37
CA ILE A 87 -3.67 -1.31 18.62
C ILE A 87 -3.84 -1.66 20.10
N ILE A 88 -4.34 -2.87 20.39
CA ILE A 88 -4.49 -3.38 21.73
C ILE A 88 -3.31 -4.29 22.03
N ASP A 89 -2.56 -3.98 23.05
CA ASP A 89 -1.48 -4.83 23.55
C ASP A 89 -2.03 -5.79 24.61
N TYR A 90 -2.05 -7.06 24.28
CA TYR A 90 -2.48 -8.14 25.19
C TYR A 90 -1.30 -8.82 25.90
N SER A 91 -0.06 -8.35 25.73
CA SER A 91 1.13 -9.02 26.28
C SER A 91 1.09 -9.20 27.79
N ALA A 92 0.42 -8.29 28.51
CA ALA A 92 0.23 -8.39 29.96
C ALA A 92 -0.93 -9.30 30.39
N GLN A 93 -1.79 -9.73 29.45
CA GLN A 93 -3.00 -10.50 29.74
C GLN A 93 -2.93 -11.94 29.24
N ILE A 94 -2.02 -12.25 28.33
CA ILE A 94 -1.88 -13.57 27.71
C ILE A 94 -0.49 -14.11 28.05
N GLU A 95 -0.43 -15.00 29.04
CA GLU A 95 0.75 -15.86 29.25
C GLU A 95 0.61 -17.10 28.35
N LEU A 96 1.47 -17.20 27.33
CA LEU A 96 1.63 -18.42 26.56
C LEU A 96 2.56 -19.35 27.34
N SER A 97 2.05 -20.46 27.87
CA SER A 97 2.88 -21.49 28.48
C SER A 97 3.85 -22.09 27.45
N GLN A 98 5.00 -22.59 27.91
CA GLN A 98 5.99 -23.21 27.02
C GLN A 98 5.43 -24.42 26.24
N ASP A 99 4.38 -25.05 26.74
CA ASP A 99 3.72 -26.19 26.12
C ASP A 99 2.76 -25.77 24.98
N SER A 100 2.45 -24.47 24.85
CA SER A 100 1.59 -23.92 23.80
C SER A 100 2.36 -23.39 22.60
N ARG A 101 3.57 -23.87 22.35
CA ARG A 101 4.36 -23.48 21.17
C ARG A 101 3.69 -24.04 19.92
N MET A 102 2.94 -23.20 19.25
CA MET A 102 2.50 -23.47 17.88
C MET A 102 3.62 -23.03 16.92
N ASN A 103 4.18 -23.97 16.18
CA ASN A 103 4.98 -23.65 15.01
C ASN A 103 4.01 -23.28 13.89
N PHE A 104 3.89 -22.00 13.62
CA PHE A 104 3.06 -21.50 12.55
C PHE A 104 3.96 -21.08 11.38
N THR A 105 3.83 -21.79 10.27
CA THR A 105 4.45 -21.38 9.00
C THR A 105 3.34 -20.90 8.08
N MET A 106 3.41 -19.65 7.68
CA MET A 106 2.46 -19.06 6.73
C MET A 106 3.23 -18.72 5.45
N ASP A 107 3.00 -19.50 4.41
CA ASP A 107 3.48 -19.20 3.07
C ASP A 107 2.39 -18.43 2.32
N ASP A 108 2.49 -17.11 2.30
CA ASP A 108 1.66 -16.26 1.47
C ASP A 108 2.34 -16.08 0.10
N LYS A 109 1.96 -16.93 -0.85
CA LYS A 109 2.37 -16.79 -2.25
C LYS A 109 1.39 -15.86 -2.98
N GLN A 110 1.61 -14.58 -2.85
CA GLN A 110 0.90 -13.60 -3.67
C GLN A 110 1.27 -13.80 -5.14
N ASN A 111 0.32 -13.54 -6.03
CA ASN A 111 0.60 -13.43 -7.47
C ASN A 111 1.75 -12.45 -7.67
N GLY A 112 2.68 -12.80 -8.55
CA GLY A 112 3.89 -12.01 -8.76
C GLY A 112 3.59 -10.55 -9.12
N VAL A 113 4.56 -9.68 -8.85
CA VAL A 113 4.53 -8.27 -9.25
C VAL A 113 4.28 -8.18 -10.76
N ASN A 114 3.33 -7.33 -11.16
CA ASN A 114 3.01 -7.12 -12.58
C ASN A 114 3.18 -5.66 -13.03
N HIS A 115 3.54 -4.77 -12.10
CA HIS A 115 3.92 -3.40 -12.35
C HIS A 115 5.15 -3.03 -11.51
N LEU A 116 6.27 -2.75 -12.14
CA LEU A 116 7.50 -2.35 -11.49
C LEU A 116 7.78 -0.87 -11.75
N VAL A 117 7.85 -0.09 -10.70
CA VAL A 117 8.33 1.30 -10.75
C VAL A 117 9.83 1.28 -10.54
N VAL A 118 10.59 1.54 -11.59
CA VAL A 118 12.04 1.55 -11.54
C VAL A 118 12.55 2.97 -11.31
N THR A 119 13.37 3.13 -10.29
CA THR A 119 13.98 4.41 -9.94
C THR A 119 15.49 4.31 -10.09
N GLY A 120 16.02 5.08 -11.02
CA GLY A 120 17.44 5.12 -11.34
C GLY A 120 18.21 6.23 -10.63
N LYS A 121 19.35 6.61 -11.22
CA LYS A 121 20.24 7.67 -10.74
C LYS A 121 19.58 9.05 -10.83
N GLY A 122 19.92 9.94 -9.91
CA GLY A 122 19.42 11.33 -9.81
C GLY A 122 18.72 11.58 -8.49
N GLU A 123 18.47 12.85 -8.20
CA GLU A 123 17.78 13.30 -7.00
C GLU A 123 16.51 14.05 -7.36
N MET A 124 15.47 13.88 -6.55
CA MET A 124 14.18 14.57 -6.67
C MET A 124 13.59 14.55 -8.11
N GLN A 125 13.46 15.71 -8.75
CA GLN A 125 12.83 15.83 -10.06
C GLN A 125 13.75 15.40 -11.23
N GLU A 126 15.05 15.29 -11.00
CA GLU A 126 16.03 14.83 -12.00
C GLU A 126 16.26 13.32 -11.98
N ARG A 127 15.54 12.60 -11.09
CA ARG A 127 15.67 11.15 -10.97
C ARG A 127 15.02 10.46 -12.17
N ASN A 128 15.76 9.56 -12.81
CA ASN A 128 15.23 8.72 -13.88
C ASN A 128 14.20 7.73 -13.29
N ILE A 129 12.96 7.83 -13.78
CA ILE A 129 11.87 6.94 -13.38
C ILE A 129 11.23 6.38 -14.65
N PHE A 130 11.04 5.07 -14.68
CA PHE A 130 10.27 4.41 -15.73
C PHE A 130 9.51 3.22 -15.15
N HIS A 131 8.53 2.75 -15.91
CA HIS A 131 7.62 1.71 -15.50
C HIS A 131 7.77 0.50 -16.42
N LEU A 132 7.79 -0.69 -15.82
CA LEU A 132 7.74 -1.97 -16.53
C LEU A 132 6.47 -2.71 -16.11
N TYR A 133 5.83 -3.37 -17.07
CA TYR A 133 4.56 -4.06 -16.87
C TYR A 133 4.62 -5.46 -17.46
N VAL A 134 4.11 -6.43 -16.72
CA VAL A 134 3.87 -7.78 -17.25
C VAL A 134 2.63 -7.75 -18.16
N GLN A 135 2.76 -8.31 -19.35
CA GLN A 135 1.67 -8.45 -20.31
C GLN A 135 0.91 -9.75 -20.06
N LYS A 136 -0.21 -9.95 -20.78
CA LYS A 136 -1.04 -11.16 -20.66
C LYS A 136 -0.28 -12.46 -21.00
N ASP A 137 0.68 -12.38 -21.89
CA ASP A 137 1.51 -13.51 -22.33
C ASP A 137 2.77 -13.72 -21.46
N GLY A 138 2.91 -12.97 -20.37
CA GLY A 138 4.07 -13.00 -19.49
C GLY A 138 5.27 -12.19 -19.98
N SER A 139 5.18 -11.53 -21.15
CA SER A 139 6.25 -10.65 -21.63
C SER A 139 6.27 -9.32 -20.84
N ILE A 140 7.43 -8.67 -20.83
CA ILE A 140 7.60 -7.38 -20.14
C ILE A 140 7.51 -6.26 -21.16
N GLY A 141 6.71 -5.24 -20.87
CA GLY A 141 6.49 -4.08 -21.75
C GLY A 141 6.36 -2.78 -20.97
N LYS A 142 6.22 -1.68 -21.72
CA LYS A 142 6.05 -0.33 -21.16
C LYS A 142 4.58 0.12 -21.13
N THR A 143 3.65 -0.73 -21.56
CA THR A 143 2.21 -0.45 -21.56
C THR A 143 1.52 -1.25 -20.48
N GLN A 144 0.75 -0.59 -19.63
CA GLN A 144 0.05 -1.23 -18.55
C GLN A 144 -1.09 -2.13 -19.06
N TYR A 145 -1.02 -3.42 -18.74
CA TYR A 145 -2.07 -4.39 -19.06
C TYR A 145 -3.00 -4.63 -17.86
N TYR A 146 -2.44 -4.97 -16.69
CA TYR A 146 -3.22 -5.15 -15.47
C TYR A 146 -3.50 -3.80 -14.81
N LYS A 147 -4.75 -3.56 -14.42
CA LYS A 147 -5.22 -2.29 -13.85
C LYS A 147 -6.13 -2.52 -12.65
N GLY A 148 -6.26 -1.49 -11.81
CA GLY A 148 -7.13 -1.50 -10.63
C GLY A 148 -6.76 -2.61 -9.66
N LEU A 149 -7.72 -3.43 -9.27
CA LEU A 149 -7.51 -4.50 -8.27
C LEU A 149 -6.60 -5.64 -8.74
N ASN A 150 -6.34 -5.73 -10.04
CA ASN A 150 -5.43 -6.74 -10.59
C ASN A 150 -4.00 -6.24 -10.71
N GLU A 151 -3.73 -5.00 -10.38
CA GLU A 151 -2.40 -4.41 -10.37
C GLU A 151 -1.68 -4.71 -9.07
N ILE A 152 -0.50 -5.32 -9.17
CA ILE A 152 0.40 -5.59 -8.05
C ILE A 152 1.71 -4.87 -8.34
N SER A 153 1.89 -3.73 -7.67
CA SER A 153 3.03 -2.84 -7.92
C SER A 153 4.15 -3.07 -6.92
N ALA A 154 5.39 -2.95 -7.38
CA ALA A 154 6.57 -2.86 -6.53
C ALA A 154 7.49 -1.74 -7.00
N VAL A 155 8.39 -1.31 -6.14
CA VAL A 155 9.42 -0.33 -6.47
C VAL A 155 10.78 -1.00 -6.46
N TYR A 156 11.52 -0.85 -7.55
CA TYR A 156 12.91 -1.27 -7.67
C TYR A 156 13.82 -0.05 -7.74
N GLU A 157 14.69 0.08 -6.77
CA GLU A 157 15.63 1.19 -6.66
C GLU A 157 17.05 0.74 -6.98
N ASN A 158 17.65 1.34 -8.01
CA ASN A 158 19.05 1.12 -8.35
C ASN A 158 19.69 2.44 -8.79
N THR A 159 20.46 3.02 -7.90
CA THR A 159 21.10 4.33 -8.11
C THR A 159 22.50 4.24 -8.73
N SER A 160 23.02 3.03 -8.94
CA SER A 160 24.40 2.78 -9.37
C SER A 160 24.55 2.47 -10.87
N THR A 161 23.45 2.11 -11.57
CA THR A 161 23.49 1.58 -12.93
C THR A 161 22.98 2.62 -13.95
N GLU A 162 23.56 2.66 -15.14
CA GLU A 162 23.10 3.52 -16.23
C GLU A 162 21.79 3.00 -16.85
N THR A 163 21.00 3.89 -17.48
CA THR A 163 19.60 3.66 -17.85
C THR A 163 19.37 2.43 -18.74
N ALA A 164 20.26 2.11 -19.67
CA ALA A 164 20.08 0.98 -20.59
C ALA A 164 20.30 -0.39 -19.89
N GLU A 165 21.25 -0.45 -18.97
CA GLU A 165 21.54 -1.64 -18.18
C GLU A 165 20.52 -1.82 -17.06
N LEU A 166 19.98 -0.70 -16.55
CA LEU A 166 18.92 -0.66 -15.55
C LEU A 166 17.61 -1.29 -16.07
N GLU A 167 17.22 -1.04 -17.33
CA GLU A 167 16.04 -1.66 -17.95
C GLU A 167 16.16 -3.21 -17.97
N LYS A 168 17.34 -3.72 -18.36
CA LYS A 168 17.58 -5.16 -18.43
C LYS A 168 17.55 -5.82 -17.04
N THR A 169 18.28 -5.25 -16.09
CA THR A 169 18.34 -5.79 -14.71
C THR A 169 16.96 -5.69 -14.00
N SER A 170 16.19 -4.65 -14.30
CA SER A 170 14.85 -4.47 -13.72
C SER A 170 13.84 -5.46 -14.30
N ALA A 171 13.98 -5.85 -15.57
CA ALA A 171 13.12 -6.87 -16.18
C ALA A 171 13.33 -8.25 -15.55
N GLU A 172 14.50 -8.53 -15.00
CA GLU A 172 14.79 -9.78 -14.28
C GLU A 172 14.14 -9.85 -12.87
N GLN A 173 13.57 -8.74 -12.40
CA GLN A 173 12.87 -8.65 -11.10
C GLN A 173 11.34 -8.84 -11.23
N LEU A 174 10.81 -8.90 -12.44
CA LEU A 174 9.42 -9.19 -12.75
C LEU A 174 9.23 -10.67 -13.12
#